data_070920399ec79228f0ed60f715debdce
#
_entry.id   070920399ec79228f0ed60f715debdce
#
_cell.length_a   1.000
_cell.length_b   1.000
_cell.length_c   1.000
_cell.angle_alpha   90.00
_cell.angle_beta   90.00
_cell.angle_gamma   90.00
#
_symmetry.space_group_name_H-M   'P 1'
#
loop_
_entity.id
_entity.type
_entity.pdbx_description
1 polymer ?
#
loop_
_entity_poly.entity_id
_entity_poly.type
_entity_poly.pdbx_seq_one_letter_code
_entity_poly.pdbx_strand_id
1 'polypeptide(L)'
;MLFRSTDLPVVADGDTGYGNALNVIRTEQMFEQAGAACIFFEDQAWPKRCGHMDGKQVISAEEHAQKIRAAVDARLDKETMIMSRTDSRAVYGIDDAIERTKRYIDAGAEICFADGIGTREELEKFAKELSGSGAYLVANMIEGGKTPLIPAKELEQMGFSLVFWACSAVYTISKALYDLFGNLAQDGTTEKSLDRMIEFSQFNSMIGLDTYKEYERKYKVDRDD
;
A
#
# COMPACT_ATOMS: atom_id res chain seq x y z
N MET A 1 -7.03 -5.46 13.05
CA MET A 1 -8.41 -5.48 12.48
C MET A 1 -8.66 -4.32 11.50
N LEU A 2 -7.66 -3.89 10.77
CA LEU A 2 -7.77 -2.82 9.77
C LEU A 2 -8.77 -3.17 8.66
N PHE A 3 -8.85 -4.43 8.25
CA PHE A 3 -9.73 -4.92 7.17
C PHE A 3 -11.24 -4.78 7.45
N ARG A 4 -11.64 -4.54 8.70
CA ARG A 4 -13.06 -4.34 9.08
C ARG A 4 -13.44 -2.90 9.35
N SER A 5 -12.51 -1.96 9.16
CA SER A 5 -12.75 -0.53 9.39
C SER A 5 -13.19 0.23 8.14
N THR A 6 -13.21 -0.43 6.99
CA THR A 6 -13.56 0.15 5.69
C THR A 6 -14.23 -0.89 4.80
N ASP A 7 -15.11 -0.45 3.91
CA ASP A 7 -15.70 -1.25 2.83
C ASP A 7 -14.86 -1.22 1.54
N LEU A 8 -13.72 -0.52 1.56
CA LEU A 8 -12.80 -0.49 0.43
C LEU A 8 -11.94 -1.75 0.38
N PRO A 9 -11.59 -2.25 -0.83
CA PRO A 9 -10.60 -3.31 -0.95
C PRO A 9 -9.26 -2.91 -0.33
N VAL A 10 -8.73 -3.76 0.54
CA VAL A 10 -7.47 -3.50 1.25
C VAL A 10 -6.35 -4.31 0.63
N VAL A 11 -5.28 -3.61 0.24
CA VAL A 11 -4.00 -4.21 -0.15
C VAL A 11 -3.12 -4.31 1.09
N ALA A 12 -2.66 -5.51 1.41
CA ALA A 12 -1.84 -5.79 2.59
C ALA A 12 -0.36 -5.93 2.21
N ASP A 13 0.52 -5.30 2.99
CA ASP A 13 1.97 -5.48 2.88
C ASP A 13 2.38 -6.76 3.64
N GLY A 14 2.81 -7.78 2.90
CA GLY A 14 3.33 -9.05 3.42
C GLY A 14 4.85 -9.04 3.58
N ASP A 15 5.52 -7.89 3.45
CA ASP A 15 6.98 -7.77 3.51
C ASP A 15 7.67 -8.77 2.56
N THR A 16 8.67 -9.49 3.03
CA THR A 16 9.36 -10.56 2.30
C THR A 16 8.66 -11.93 2.43
N GLY A 17 7.47 -11.97 3.06
CA GLY A 17 6.76 -13.21 3.42
C GLY A 17 7.24 -13.84 4.71
N TYR A 18 8.07 -13.15 5.50
CA TYR A 18 8.59 -13.54 6.82
C TYR A 18 9.39 -14.84 6.83
N GLY A 19 10.03 -15.18 5.71
CA GLY A 19 10.88 -16.36 5.59
C GLY A 19 10.93 -16.93 4.17
N ASN A 20 10.94 -18.25 4.04
CA ASN A 20 10.92 -18.94 2.75
C ASN A 20 9.49 -19.14 2.21
N ALA A 21 9.33 -19.90 1.12
CA ALA A 21 8.02 -20.17 0.50
C ALA A 21 6.98 -20.78 1.48
N LEU A 22 7.39 -21.58 2.47
CA LEU A 22 6.48 -22.14 3.46
C LEU A 22 5.94 -21.08 4.42
N ASN A 23 6.74 -20.08 4.73
CA ASN A 23 6.28 -18.94 5.53
C ASN A 23 5.31 -18.05 4.73
N VAL A 24 5.56 -17.90 3.43
CA VAL A 24 4.67 -17.16 2.52
C VAL A 24 3.28 -17.80 2.46
N ILE A 25 3.17 -19.15 2.37
CA ILE A 25 1.90 -19.86 2.44
C ILE A 25 1.10 -19.46 3.69
N ARG A 26 1.75 -19.49 4.85
CA ARG A 26 1.09 -19.10 6.10
C ARG A 26 0.69 -17.62 6.12
N THR A 27 1.57 -16.76 5.64
CA THR A 27 1.34 -15.31 5.63
C THR A 27 0.16 -14.99 4.74
N GLU A 28 0.12 -15.53 3.53
CA GLU A 28 -0.97 -15.37 2.58
C GLU A 28 -2.32 -15.76 3.22
N GLN A 29 -2.44 -16.99 3.73
CA GLN A 29 -3.67 -17.49 4.33
C GLN A 29 -4.12 -16.66 5.54
N MET A 30 -3.20 -16.16 6.35
CA MET A 30 -3.55 -15.33 7.50
C MET A 30 -4.10 -13.95 7.07
N PHE A 31 -3.53 -13.33 6.05
CA PHE A 31 -4.00 -12.05 5.54
C PHE A 31 -5.32 -12.18 4.78
N GLU A 32 -5.48 -13.23 3.98
CA GLU A 32 -6.71 -13.56 3.29
C GLU A 32 -7.87 -13.79 4.28
N GLN A 33 -7.66 -14.62 5.31
CA GLN A 33 -8.65 -14.86 6.37
C GLN A 33 -8.99 -13.58 7.16
N ALA A 34 -8.06 -12.61 7.24
CA ALA A 34 -8.31 -11.32 7.84
C ALA A 34 -9.13 -10.38 6.92
N GLY A 35 -9.30 -10.72 5.63
CA GLY A 35 -10.10 -9.98 4.65
C GLY A 35 -9.30 -9.09 3.72
N ALA A 36 -8.00 -9.37 3.51
CA ALA A 36 -7.23 -8.69 2.48
C ALA A 36 -7.75 -9.03 1.09
N ALA A 37 -7.93 -8.02 0.24
CA ALA A 37 -8.29 -8.21 -1.17
C ALA A 37 -7.06 -8.46 -2.06
N CYS A 38 -5.89 -8.05 -1.60
CA CYS A 38 -4.62 -8.27 -2.25
C CYS A 38 -3.51 -8.31 -1.21
N ILE A 39 -2.52 -9.16 -1.43
CA ILE A 39 -1.33 -9.24 -0.58
C ILE A 39 -0.11 -9.09 -1.47
N PHE A 40 0.84 -8.22 -1.09
CA PHE A 40 2.08 -8.11 -1.83
C PHE A 40 3.29 -8.61 -1.06
N PHE A 41 4.24 -9.19 -1.80
CA PHE A 41 5.51 -9.67 -1.30
C PHE A 41 6.66 -9.04 -2.09
N GLU A 42 7.76 -8.73 -1.41
CA GLU A 42 8.94 -8.12 -2.01
C GLU A 42 10.15 -9.06 -2.03
N ASP A 43 11.04 -8.86 -3.03
CA ASP A 43 12.22 -9.68 -3.23
C ASP A 43 13.46 -9.22 -2.44
N GLN A 44 13.29 -8.36 -1.43
CA GLN A 44 14.41 -7.98 -0.58
C GLN A 44 14.92 -9.14 0.27
N ALA A 45 16.24 -9.15 0.51
CA ALA A 45 16.86 -9.98 1.52
C ALA A 45 16.55 -9.43 2.92
N TRP A 46 16.29 -10.31 3.90
CA TRP A 46 16.08 -9.90 5.28
C TRP A 46 17.41 -9.59 6.00
N PRO A 47 17.49 -8.54 6.84
CA PRO A 47 16.45 -7.57 7.17
C PRO A 47 16.23 -6.53 6.04
N LYS A 48 14.98 -6.30 5.67
CA LYS A 48 14.63 -5.37 4.61
C LYS A 48 14.86 -3.90 4.99
N ARG A 49 14.92 -3.05 3.97
CA ARG A 49 14.99 -1.59 4.10
C ARG A 49 13.87 -0.92 3.30
N CYS A 50 13.52 0.31 3.65
CA CYS A 50 12.60 1.10 2.82
C CYS A 50 13.13 1.19 1.37
N GLY A 51 12.25 1.04 0.39
CA GLY A 51 12.59 1.05 -1.04
C GLY A 51 13.26 2.35 -1.53
N HIS A 52 13.07 3.45 -0.83
CA HIS A 52 13.71 4.73 -1.11
C HIS A 52 15.03 4.97 -0.34
N MET A 53 15.45 4.02 0.50
CA MET A 53 16.76 4.05 1.20
C MET A 53 17.83 3.27 0.42
N ASP A 54 19.10 3.58 0.72
CA ASP A 54 20.25 2.89 0.12
C ASP A 54 20.63 1.61 0.88
N GLY A 55 21.45 0.76 0.22
CA GLY A 55 22.00 -0.44 0.81
C GLY A 55 21.02 -1.62 0.88
N LYS A 56 20.00 -1.63 0.02
CA LYS A 56 19.14 -2.80 -0.19
C LYS A 56 19.91 -3.96 -0.79
N GLN A 57 19.45 -5.15 -0.47
CA GLN A 57 19.86 -6.40 -1.10
C GLN A 57 18.61 -7.17 -1.52
N VAL A 58 18.69 -7.89 -2.61
CA VAL A 58 17.58 -8.72 -3.10
C VAL A 58 18.01 -10.18 -3.19
N ILE A 59 17.06 -11.07 -2.93
CA ILE A 59 17.23 -12.51 -3.14
C ILE A 59 17.26 -12.82 -4.64
N SER A 60 17.57 -14.04 -5.03
CA SER A 60 17.52 -14.43 -6.43
C SER A 60 16.09 -14.29 -6.99
N ALA A 61 15.99 -13.93 -8.28
CA ALA A 61 14.68 -13.84 -8.94
C ALA A 61 13.92 -15.18 -8.90
N GLU A 62 14.64 -16.30 -8.99
CA GLU A 62 14.04 -17.63 -8.90
C GLU A 62 13.46 -17.92 -7.51
N GLU A 63 14.18 -17.57 -6.44
CA GLU A 63 13.68 -17.75 -5.07
C GLU A 63 12.40 -16.94 -4.84
N HIS A 64 12.35 -15.68 -5.29
CA HIS A 64 11.14 -14.88 -5.15
C HIS A 64 10.01 -15.39 -6.02
N ALA A 65 10.28 -15.85 -7.26
CA ALA A 65 9.28 -16.48 -8.11
C ALA A 65 8.64 -17.71 -7.44
N GLN A 66 9.43 -18.53 -6.71
CA GLN A 66 8.88 -19.64 -5.92
C GLN A 66 8.02 -19.17 -4.75
N LYS A 67 8.38 -18.05 -4.11
CA LYS A 67 7.53 -17.44 -3.08
C LYS A 67 6.18 -16.98 -3.66
N ILE A 68 6.19 -16.36 -4.85
CA ILE A 68 4.96 -15.94 -5.53
C ILE A 68 4.10 -17.15 -5.91
N ARG A 69 4.68 -18.22 -6.49
CA ARG A 69 3.94 -19.46 -6.78
C ARG A 69 3.30 -20.03 -5.50
N ALA A 70 4.06 -20.08 -4.41
CA ALA A 70 3.57 -20.56 -3.14
C ALA A 70 2.39 -19.74 -2.60
N ALA A 71 2.41 -18.41 -2.76
CA ALA A 71 1.29 -17.54 -2.42
C ALA A 71 0.06 -17.81 -3.28
N VAL A 72 0.25 -17.91 -4.60
CA VAL A 72 -0.82 -18.20 -5.56
C VAL A 72 -1.49 -19.54 -5.27
N ASP A 73 -0.69 -20.58 -5.00
CA ASP A 73 -1.19 -21.92 -4.71
C ASP A 73 -1.88 -22.02 -3.34
N ALA A 74 -1.50 -21.17 -2.40
CA ALA A 74 -2.02 -21.17 -1.03
C ALA A 74 -3.38 -20.48 -0.88
N ARG A 75 -3.80 -19.66 -1.86
CA ARG A 75 -5.06 -18.91 -1.81
C ARG A 75 -6.26 -19.85 -1.62
N LEU A 76 -7.11 -19.49 -0.66
CA LEU A 76 -8.40 -20.16 -0.43
C LEU A 76 -9.47 -19.55 -1.34
N ASP A 77 -9.42 -18.25 -1.56
CA ASP A 77 -10.27 -17.49 -2.48
C ASP A 77 -9.45 -17.01 -3.69
N LYS A 78 -9.86 -17.42 -4.88
CA LYS A 78 -9.20 -17.04 -6.14
C LYS A 78 -9.34 -15.55 -6.48
N GLU A 79 -10.28 -14.85 -5.87
CA GLU A 79 -10.47 -13.42 -6.02
C GLU A 79 -9.44 -12.61 -5.19
N THR A 80 -8.78 -13.21 -4.20
CA THR A 80 -7.65 -12.58 -3.49
C THR A 80 -6.45 -12.48 -4.43
N MET A 81 -6.01 -11.26 -4.74
CA MET A 81 -4.93 -11.02 -5.70
C MET A 81 -3.55 -11.12 -5.06
N ILE A 82 -2.59 -11.67 -5.78
CA ILE A 82 -1.17 -11.69 -5.36
C ILE A 82 -0.41 -10.62 -6.14
N MET A 83 0.22 -9.72 -5.38
CA MET A 83 1.06 -8.67 -5.93
C MET A 83 2.54 -8.96 -5.65
N SER A 84 3.39 -8.77 -6.64
CA SER A 84 4.84 -8.88 -6.51
C SER A 84 5.50 -7.52 -6.59
N ARG A 85 6.42 -7.27 -5.66
CA ARG A 85 7.30 -6.11 -5.63
C ARG A 85 8.74 -6.53 -5.89
N THR A 86 9.46 -5.76 -6.71
CA THR A 86 10.91 -5.87 -6.81
C THR A 86 11.59 -4.58 -6.36
N ASP A 87 12.66 -4.72 -5.60
CA ASP A 87 13.56 -3.65 -5.20
C ASP A 87 14.88 -3.67 -5.97
N SER A 88 14.99 -4.54 -6.97
CA SER A 88 16.23 -4.79 -7.71
C SER A 88 16.70 -3.61 -8.54
N ARG A 89 15.81 -2.67 -8.91
CA ARG A 89 16.19 -1.43 -9.60
C ARG A 89 17.31 -0.69 -8.88
N ALA A 90 17.27 -0.65 -7.57
CA ALA A 90 18.28 0.05 -6.78
C ALA A 90 19.63 -0.71 -6.71
N VAL A 91 19.63 -2.00 -7.01
CA VAL A 91 20.80 -2.89 -6.92
C VAL A 91 21.42 -3.17 -8.28
N TYR A 92 20.56 -3.45 -9.28
CA TYR A 92 20.98 -3.94 -10.60
C TYR A 92 20.44 -3.07 -11.75
N GLY A 93 19.62 -2.07 -11.49
CA GLY A 93 19.03 -1.17 -12.50
C GLY A 93 17.68 -1.61 -13.01
N ILE A 94 17.11 -0.78 -13.89
CA ILE A 94 15.73 -0.93 -14.36
C ILE A 94 15.53 -2.18 -15.23
N ASP A 95 16.53 -2.58 -15.98
CA ASP A 95 16.43 -3.75 -16.86
C ASP A 95 16.30 -5.06 -16.06
N ASP A 96 17.04 -5.21 -14.98
CA ASP A 96 16.90 -6.34 -14.06
C ASP A 96 15.53 -6.34 -13.38
N ALA A 97 15.03 -5.17 -12.96
CA ALA A 97 13.71 -5.06 -12.38
C ALA A 97 12.60 -5.50 -13.37
N ILE A 98 12.71 -5.14 -14.63
CA ILE A 98 11.78 -5.57 -15.69
C ILE A 98 11.83 -7.09 -15.87
N GLU A 99 13.02 -7.68 -15.99
CA GLU A 99 13.18 -9.12 -16.20
C GLU A 99 12.69 -9.94 -14.99
N ARG A 100 12.93 -9.46 -13.78
CA ARG A 100 12.36 -10.06 -12.56
C ARG A 100 10.85 -9.98 -12.58
N THR A 101 10.29 -8.83 -12.90
CA THR A 101 8.83 -8.65 -12.95
C THR A 101 8.18 -9.61 -13.94
N LYS A 102 8.76 -9.81 -15.13
CA LYS A 102 8.28 -10.82 -16.09
C LYS A 102 8.24 -12.22 -15.47
N ARG A 103 9.31 -12.62 -14.77
CA ARG A 103 9.35 -13.93 -14.07
C ARG A 103 8.32 -14.05 -12.97
N TYR A 104 8.00 -12.96 -12.29
CA TYR A 104 6.99 -12.94 -11.21
C TYR A 104 5.57 -13.04 -11.78
N ILE A 105 5.33 -12.40 -12.94
CA ILE A 105 4.09 -12.58 -13.70
C ILE A 105 3.95 -14.04 -14.16
N ASP A 106 4.99 -14.65 -14.70
CA ASP A 106 5.02 -16.07 -15.09
C ASP A 106 4.82 -17.01 -13.89
N ALA A 107 5.16 -16.54 -12.68
CA ALA A 107 4.89 -17.25 -11.42
C ALA A 107 3.46 -17.07 -10.89
N GLY A 108 2.64 -16.23 -11.54
CA GLY A 108 1.24 -16.00 -11.23
C GLY A 108 0.93 -14.70 -10.49
N ALA A 109 1.89 -13.76 -10.38
CA ALA A 109 1.58 -12.43 -9.86
C ALA A 109 0.63 -11.68 -10.81
N GLU A 110 -0.47 -11.18 -10.27
CA GLU A 110 -1.51 -10.46 -11.04
C GLU A 110 -1.29 -8.96 -11.03
N ILE A 111 -0.60 -8.46 -10.01
CA ILE A 111 -0.23 -7.06 -9.85
C ILE A 111 1.28 -6.98 -9.60
N CYS A 112 1.95 -6.01 -10.21
CA CYS A 112 3.40 -5.90 -10.07
C CYS A 112 3.87 -4.45 -9.96
N PHE A 113 4.94 -4.23 -9.20
CA PHE A 113 5.67 -2.96 -9.22
C PHE A 113 7.16 -3.11 -8.90
N ALA A 114 7.94 -2.17 -9.44
CA ALA A 114 9.31 -1.97 -9.03
C ALA A 114 9.39 -0.72 -8.15
N ASP A 115 9.96 -0.86 -6.96
CA ASP A 115 10.06 0.26 -6.03
C ASP A 115 11.30 1.12 -6.25
N GLY A 116 11.17 2.41 -6.02
CA GLY A 116 12.27 3.36 -6.14
C GLY A 116 12.73 3.61 -7.59
N ILE A 117 11.84 3.51 -8.58
CA ILE A 117 12.13 3.94 -9.95
C ILE A 117 12.49 5.44 -9.92
N GLY A 118 13.65 5.79 -10.48
CA GLY A 118 14.27 7.11 -10.24
C GLY A 118 13.92 8.18 -11.27
N THR A 119 13.42 7.84 -12.44
CA THR A 119 13.11 8.81 -13.49
C THR A 119 11.80 8.50 -14.21
N ARG A 120 11.27 9.50 -14.90
CA ARG A 120 10.08 9.36 -15.74
C ARG A 120 10.32 8.35 -16.87
N GLU A 121 11.48 8.42 -17.49
CA GLU A 121 11.87 7.55 -18.61
C GLU A 121 11.95 6.09 -18.16
N GLU A 122 12.41 5.82 -16.95
CA GLU A 122 12.40 4.47 -16.37
C GLU A 122 10.98 3.97 -16.10
N LEU A 123 10.05 4.83 -15.63
CA LEU A 123 8.64 4.48 -15.46
C LEU A 123 7.99 4.14 -16.82
N GLU A 124 8.20 4.98 -17.84
CA GLU A 124 7.71 4.74 -19.20
C GLU A 124 8.28 3.44 -19.79
N LYS A 125 9.57 3.18 -19.57
CA LYS A 125 10.23 1.93 -20.00
C LYS A 125 9.63 0.72 -19.31
N PHE A 126 9.47 0.77 -17.98
CA PHE A 126 8.89 -0.32 -17.20
C PHE A 126 7.47 -0.66 -17.67
N ALA A 127 6.62 0.33 -17.81
CA ALA A 127 5.24 0.14 -18.28
C ALA A 127 5.19 -0.40 -19.72
N LYS A 128 6.03 0.13 -20.63
CA LYS A 128 6.10 -0.29 -22.03
C LYS A 128 6.55 -1.74 -22.17
N GLU A 129 7.61 -2.13 -21.46
CA GLU A 129 8.19 -3.49 -21.54
C GLU A 129 7.29 -4.58 -20.95
N LEU A 130 6.36 -4.18 -20.06
CA LEU A 130 5.38 -5.07 -19.44
C LEU A 130 3.98 -4.93 -20.06
N SER A 131 3.84 -4.08 -21.07
CA SER A 131 2.58 -3.92 -21.80
C SER A 131 2.13 -5.24 -22.42
N GLY A 132 0.85 -5.60 -22.24
CA GLY A 132 0.30 -6.86 -22.79
C GLY A 132 0.65 -8.11 -21.99
N SER A 133 1.35 -8.00 -20.85
CA SER A 133 1.65 -9.15 -19.99
C SER A 133 0.42 -9.72 -19.28
N GLY A 134 -0.68 -8.97 -19.22
CA GLY A 134 -1.89 -9.32 -18.47
C GLY A 134 -1.87 -8.89 -17.01
N ALA A 135 -0.73 -8.47 -16.46
CA ALA A 135 -0.65 -7.98 -15.08
C ALA A 135 -0.98 -6.49 -14.99
N TYR A 136 -1.55 -6.09 -13.86
CA TYR A 136 -1.75 -4.70 -13.49
C TYR A 136 -0.45 -4.10 -12.94
N LEU A 137 -0.10 -2.90 -13.38
CA LEU A 137 1.12 -2.23 -12.93
C LEU A 137 0.82 -1.15 -11.89
N VAL A 138 1.67 -1.06 -10.88
CA VAL A 138 1.58 -0.08 -9.79
C VAL A 138 2.74 0.90 -9.87
N ALA A 139 2.46 2.19 -9.71
CA ALA A 139 3.44 3.23 -9.45
C ALA A 139 3.38 3.64 -7.98
N ASN A 140 4.54 3.69 -7.31
CA ASN A 140 4.64 4.10 -5.90
C ASN A 140 5.21 5.51 -5.82
N MET A 141 4.37 6.47 -5.39
CA MET A 141 4.70 7.88 -5.24
C MET A 141 4.98 8.19 -3.77
N ILE A 142 6.21 8.65 -3.48
CA ILE A 142 6.61 9.06 -2.13
C ILE A 142 7.20 10.46 -2.19
N GLU A 143 6.62 11.39 -1.44
CA GLU A 143 7.08 12.76 -1.35
C GLU A 143 8.50 12.83 -0.78
N GLY A 144 9.41 13.48 -1.50
CA GLY A 144 10.84 13.54 -1.13
C GLY A 144 11.61 12.24 -1.34
N GLY A 145 10.98 11.22 -1.93
CA GLY A 145 11.62 9.96 -2.30
C GLY A 145 12.43 10.03 -3.59
N LYS A 146 12.81 8.86 -4.13
CA LYS A 146 13.60 8.75 -5.37
C LYS A 146 12.75 8.91 -6.63
N THR A 147 11.49 8.47 -6.57
CA THR A 147 10.56 8.50 -7.71
C THR A 147 9.98 9.91 -7.85
N PRO A 148 10.02 10.51 -9.06
CA PRO A 148 9.41 11.80 -9.30
C PRO A 148 7.89 11.71 -9.11
N LEU A 149 7.29 12.72 -8.49
CA LEU A 149 5.84 12.80 -8.34
C LEU A 149 5.20 13.08 -9.71
N ILE A 150 4.40 12.14 -10.19
CA ILE A 150 3.67 12.22 -11.45
C ILE A 150 2.18 12.10 -11.17
N PRO A 151 1.34 12.96 -11.78
CA PRO A 151 -0.11 12.87 -11.61
C PRO A 151 -0.66 11.50 -12.05
N ALA A 152 -1.65 10.97 -11.32
CA ALA A 152 -2.25 9.67 -11.60
C ALA A 152 -2.73 9.53 -13.06
N LYS A 153 -3.31 10.60 -13.64
CA LYS A 153 -3.77 10.61 -15.05
C LYS A 153 -2.63 10.41 -16.05
N GLU A 154 -1.43 10.92 -15.75
CA GLU A 154 -0.26 10.70 -16.62
C GLU A 154 0.29 9.27 -16.45
N LEU A 155 0.29 8.75 -15.23
CA LEU A 155 0.67 7.36 -14.96
C LEU A 155 -0.29 6.37 -15.65
N GLU A 156 -1.59 6.65 -15.65
CA GLU A 156 -2.59 5.88 -16.40
C GLU A 156 -2.26 5.86 -17.91
N GLN A 157 -1.89 7.02 -18.48
CA GLN A 157 -1.49 7.12 -19.89
C GLN A 157 -0.20 6.33 -20.23
N MET A 158 0.69 6.17 -19.23
CA MET A 158 1.88 5.32 -19.38
C MET A 158 1.56 3.82 -19.30
N GLY A 159 0.38 3.44 -18.75
CA GLY A 159 -0.06 2.04 -18.60
C GLY A 159 -0.10 1.53 -17.16
N PHE A 160 0.05 2.40 -16.16
CA PHE A 160 -0.15 2.02 -14.76
C PHE A 160 -1.64 1.98 -14.41
N SER A 161 -2.04 0.95 -13.67
CA SER A 161 -3.44 0.72 -13.26
C SER A 161 -3.71 1.16 -11.83
N LEU A 162 -2.68 1.21 -11.00
CA LEU A 162 -2.75 1.59 -9.59
C LEU A 162 -1.64 2.58 -9.24
N VAL A 163 -1.92 3.46 -8.29
CA VAL A 163 -0.94 4.40 -7.75
C VAL A 163 -0.99 4.35 -6.23
N PHE A 164 0.16 4.11 -5.59
CA PHE A 164 0.31 4.24 -4.15
C PHE A 164 0.82 5.63 -3.79
N TRP A 165 0.19 6.26 -2.82
CA TRP A 165 0.64 7.45 -2.13
C TRP A 165 1.04 7.05 -0.71
N ALA A 166 2.13 6.27 -0.62
CA ALA A 166 2.45 5.47 0.55
C ALA A 166 2.67 6.29 1.84
N CYS A 167 3.20 7.50 1.72
CA CYS A 167 3.58 8.33 2.88
C CYS A 167 2.77 9.60 3.05
N SER A 168 1.97 10.01 2.06
CA SER A 168 1.27 11.32 2.04
C SER A 168 0.43 11.56 3.28
N ALA A 169 -0.38 10.58 3.70
CA ALA A 169 -1.23 10.70 4.89
C ALA A 169 -0.39 10.83 6.16
N VAL A 170 0.61 9.95 6.34
CA VAL A 170 1.49 9.97 7.52
C VAL A 170 2.29 11.26 7.62
N TYR A 171 2.84 11.77 6.52
CA TYR A 171 3.58 13.04 6.51
C TYR A 171 2.68 14.23 6.83
N THR A 172 1.46 14.24 6.27
CA THR A 172 0.47 15.29 6.53
C THR A 172 0.04 15.28 8.00
N ILE A 173 -0.32 14.12 8.54
CA ILE A 173 -0.72 13.96 9.95
C ILE A 173 0.43 14.35 10.88
N SER A 174 1.65 13.89 10.60
CA SER A 174 2.83 14.20 11.43
C SER A 174 3.08 15.69 11.49
N LYS A 175 3.01 16.41 10.36
CA LYS A 175 3.18 17.86 10.33
C LYS A 175 2.06 18.58 11.08
N ALA A 176 0.82 18.17 10.86
CA ALA A 176 -0.34 18.75 11.54
C ALA A 176 -0.27 18.60 13.06
N LEU A 177 0.09 17.40 13.54
CA LEU A 177 0.25 17.13 14.98
C LEU A 177 1.46 17.87 15.57
N TYR A 178 2.58 17.94 14.85
CA TYR A 178 3.75 18.68 15.29
C TYR A 178 3.43 20.17 15.51
N ASP A 179 2.72 20.78 14.55
CA ASP A 179 2.32 22.19 14.66
C ASP A 179 1.29 22.41 15.77
N LEU A 180 0.30 21.52 15.88
CA LEU A 180 -0.73 21.60 16.93
C LEU A 180 -0.11 21.55 18.32
N PHE A 181 0.74 20.56 18.60
CA PHE A 181 1.35 20.41 19.92
C PHE A 181 2.40 21.48 20.21
N GLY A 182 3.11 21.99 19.19
CA GLY A 182 3.98 23.16 19.32
C GLY A 182 3.22 24.41 19.77
N ASN A 183 2.11 24.70 19.11
CA ASN A 183 1.26 25.85 19.47
C ASN A 183 0.63 25.66 20.88
N LEU A 184 0.15 24.47 21.18
CA LEU A 184 -0.42 24.17 22.50
C LEU A 184 0.61 24.33 23.63
N ALA A 185 1.84 23.88 23.42
CA ALA A 185 2.92 24.02 24.41
C ALA A 185 3.30 25.50 24.64
N GLN A 186 3.25 26.31 23.58
CA GLN A 186 3.59 27.75 23.65
C GLN A 186 2.46 28.60 24.24
N ASP A 187 1.22 28.38 23.77
CA ASP A 187 0.08 29.27 24.04
C ASP A 187 -0.85 28.74 25.13
N GLY A 188 -0.74 27.48 25.53
CA GLY A 188 -1.64 26.84 26.51
C GLY A 188 -3.08 26.64 25.99
N THR A 189 -3.33 26.85 24.71
CA THR A 189 -4.63 26.74 24.04
C THR A 189 -4.47 26.33 22.58
N THR A 190 -5.51 25.74 22.00
CA THR A 190 -5.57 25.37 20.59
C THR A 190 -6.24 26.42 19.70
N GLU A 191 -6.58 27.59 20.23
CA GLU A 191 -7.37 28.62 19.54
C GLU A 191 -6.79 29.02 18.18
N LYS A 192 -5.46 29.16 18.08
CA LYS A 192 -4.77 29.50 16.82
C LYS A 192 -4.71 28.37 15.79
N SER A 193 -5.21 27.19 16.13
CA SER A 193 -5.20 26.02 15.25
C SER A 193 -6.60 25.60 14.77
N LEU A 194 -7.65 26.35 15.17
CA LEU A 194 -9.04 26.01 14.86
C LEU A 194 -9.31 26.00 13.34
N ASP A 195 -8.68 26.86 12.58
CA ASP A 195 -8.77 26.93 11.10
C ASP A 195 -8.24 25.69 10.38
N ARG A 196 -7.42 24.89 11.07
CA ARG A 196 -6.85 23.63 10.57
C ARG A 196 -7.53 22.39 11.13
N MET A 197 -8.58 22.56 11.91
CA MET A 197 -9.36 21.46 12.49
C MET A 197 -10.66 21.29 11.72
N ILE A 198 -11.11 20.04 11.63
CA ILE A 198 -12.47 19.76 11.21
C ILE A 198 -13.44 20.29 12.28
N GLU A 199 -14.54 20.88 11.87
CA GLU A 199 -15.56 21.34 12.79
C GLU A 199 -16.22 20.17 13.54
N PHE A 200 -16.64 20.43 14.79
CA PHE A 200 -17.25 19.43 15.67
C PHE A 200 -18.44 18.70 15.03
N SER A 201 -19.32 19.44 14.35
CA SER A 201 -20.49 18.89 13.67
C SER A 201 -20.11 17.99 12.50
N GLN A 202 -19.14 18.42 11.68
CA GLN A 202 -18.62 17.66 10.54
C GLN A 202 -17.93 16.38 10.98
N PHE A 203 -17.12 16.45 12.04
CA PHE A 203 -16.47 15.27 12.61
C PHE A 203 -17.48 14.24 13.08
N ASN A 204 -18.51 14.67 13.81
CA ASN A 204 -19.56 13.79 14.31
C ASN A 204 -20.32 13.10 13.19
N SER A 205 -20.67 13.81 12.12
CA SER A 205 -21.31 13.21 10.94
C SER A 205 -20.36 12.22 10.23
N MET A 206 -19.09 12.57 10.10
CA MET A 206 -18.08 11.71 9.46
C MET A 206 -17.89 10.37 10.19
N ILE A 207 -17.95 10.35 11.51
CA ILE A 207 -17.86 9.10 12.32
C ILE A 207 -19.20 8.37 12.46
N GLY A 208 -20.27 8.82 11.76
CA GLY A 208 -21.56 8.14 11.73
C GLY A 208 -22.48 8.41 12.92
N LEU A 209 -22.27 9.49 13.71
CA LEU A 209 -23.10 9.80 14.86
C LEU A 209 -24.59 9.92 14.52
N ASP A 210 -24.91 10.40 13.31
CA ASP A 210 -26.31 10.58 12.88
C ASP A 210 -27.03 9.23 12.75
N THR A 211 -26.35 8.19 12.26
CA THR A 211 -26.89 6.83 12.22
C THR A 211 -27.18 6.28 13.64
N TYR A 212 -26.27 6.53 14.60
CA TYR A 212 -26.51 6.12 15.99
C TYR A 212 -27.67 6.84 16.63
N LYS A 213 -27.87 8.13 16.34
CA LYS A 213 -29.07 8.88 16.79
C LYS A 213 -30.37 8.34 16.19
N GLU A 214 -30.35 7.82 14.97
CA GLU A 214 -31.48 7.13 14.37
C GLU A 214 -31.80 5.83 15.09
N TYR A 215 -30.74 5.04 15.41
CA TYR A 215 -30.93 3.82 16.19
C TYR A 215 -31.46 4.10 17.60
N GLU A 216 -30.97 5.13 18.28
CA GLU A 216 -31.50 5.58 19.55
C GLU A 216 -33.00 5.87 19.49
N ARG A 217 -33.43 6.63 18.49
CA ARG A 217 -34.87 6.94 18.29
C ARG A 217 -35.68 5.69 17.98
N LYS A 218 -35.16 4.80 17.15
CA LYS A 218 -35.84 3.56 16.73
C LYS A 218 -36.03 2.57 17.87
N TYR A 219 -35.08 2.48 18.77
CA TYR A 219 -35.05 1.49 19.85
C TYR A 219 -35.30 2.10 21.23
N LYS A 220 -35.77 3.34 21.29
CA LYS A 220 -36.14 4.01 22.52
C LYS A 220 -37.30 3.25 23.16
N VAL A 221 -37.14 2.88 24.43
CA VAL A 221 -38.23 2.36 25.29
C VAL A 221 -38.77 3.54 26.09
N ASP A 222 -40.06 3.87 25.93
CA ASP A 222 -40.70 4.81 26.81
C ASP A 222 -40.78 4.16 28.19
N ARG A 223 -40.01 4.70 29.12
CA ARG A 223 -40.13 4.30 30.55
C ARG A 223 -41.29 5.08 31.08
N ASP A 224 -42.41 4.39 31.32
CA ASP A 224 -43.47 4.93 32.15
C ASP A 224 -42.85 5.15 33.56
N ASP A 225 -42.75 6.40 34.00
CA ASP A 225 -42.32 6.80 35.36
C ASP A 225 -43.34 6.35 36.42
#